data_c7f1adbd97c599ff505153cf2c0a6c3f
#
_entry.id   c7f1adbd97c599ff505153cf2c0a6c3f
#
_cell.length_a   1.000
_cell.length_b   1.000
_cell.length_c   1.000
_cell.angle_alpha   90.00
_cell.angle_beta   90.00
_cell.angle_gamma   90.00
#
_symmetry.space_group_name_H-M   'P 1'
#
loop_
_entity.id
_entity.type
_entity.pdbx_description
1 polymer ?
#
loop_
_entity_poly.entity_id
_entity_poly.type
_entity_poly.pdbx_seq_one_letter_code
_entity_poly.pdbx_strand_id
1 'polypeptide(L)'
;MSIYIREPGDWKEKWVNFSYDECKCSCCGLVDVSSDLLDLLQEARNILGPLQLTSFYRCPSHNDSVSSTGLSGPHTTGKSVDIHVSNSQHRKKLIDYFSNKVTGLGIAKTFIHIDIISPEDLTHRPNCWLY
;
A
#
# COMPACT_ATOMS: atom_id res chain seq x y z
N MET A 1 9.86 -14.88 0.42
CA MET A 1 8.89 -15.06 -0.68
C MET A 1 7.54 -14.50 -0.28
N SER A 2 6.97 -13.65 -1.10
CA SER A 2 5.65 -13.06 -0.82
C SER A 2 4.54 -14.04 -1.17
N ILE A 3 3.56 -14.15 -0.25
CA ILE A 3 2.31 -14.88 -0.48
C ILE A 3 1.25 -13.81 -0.74
N TYR A 4 0.34 -14.07 -1.67
CA TYR A 4 -0.74 -13.15 -1.97
C TYR A 4 -2.04 -13.56 -1.29
N ILE A 5 -2.71 -12.58 -0.72
CA ILE A 5 -4.01 -12.74 -0.07
C ILE A 5 -5.07 -12.46 -1.13
N ARG A 6 -5.89 -13.46 -1.46
CA ARG A 6 -6.90 -13.36 -2.53
C ARG A 6 -8.30 -13.73 -2.07
N GLU A 7 -8.42 -14.38 -0.91
CA GLU A 7 -9.71 -14.78 -0.35
C GLU A 7 -9.68 -14.66 1.17
N PRO A 8 -10.85 -14.56 1.84
CA PRO A 8 -10.88 -14.38 3.28
C PRO A 8 -10.13 -15.44 4.08
N GLY A 9 -10.10 -16.68 3.59
CA GLY A 9 -9.37 -17.77 4.25
C GLY A 9 -7.86 -17.61 4.26
N ASP A 10 -7.30 -16.74 3.42
CA ASP A 10 -5.86 -16.44 3.38
C ASP A 10 -5.44 -15.47 4.48
N TRP A 11 -6.39 -14.79 5.12
CA TRP A 11 -6.11 -13.78 6.13
C TRP A 11 -5.47 -14.40 7.36
N LYS A 12 -4.43 -13.76 7.90
CA LYS A 12 -3.71 -14.21 9.10
C LYS A 12 -4.12 -13.38 10.31
N GLU A 13 -4.26 -14.05 11.46
CA GLU A 13 -4.62 -13.38 12.72
C GLU A 13 -3.57 -12.36 13.18
N LYS A 14 -2.31 -12.50 12.76
CA LYS A 14 -1.25 -11.56 13.13
C LYS A 14 -1.49 -10.13 12.63
N TRP A 15 -2.31 -9.94 11.59
CA TRP A 15 -2.67 -8.61 11.09
C TRP A 15 -3.89 -8.06 11.84
N VAL A 16 -3.77 -7.95 13.15
CA VAL A 16 -4.89 -7.69 14.07
C VAL A 16 -5.53 -6.31 13.91
N ASN A 17 -4.80 -5.33 13.38
CA ASN A 17 -5.29 -3.96 13.23
C ASN A 17 -5.78 -3.65 11.82
N PHE A 18 -5.77 -4.62 10.94
CA PHE A 18 -6.26 -4.50 9.57
C PHE A 18 -7.29 -5.57 9.28
N SER A 19 -8.03 -5.40 8.19
CA SER A 19 -9.04 -6.35 7.78
C SER A 19 -8.91 -6.66 6.30
N TYR A 20 -9.39 -7.84 5.93
CA TYR A 20 -9.48 -8.25 4.53
C TYR A 20 -10.27 -7.22 3.71
N ASP A 21 -11.35 -6.67 4.29
CA ASP A 21 -12.21 -5.72 3.60
C ASP A 21 -11.50 -4.40 3.27
N GLU A 22 -10.55 -3.96 4.10
CA GLU A 22 -9.78 -2.75 3.81
C GLU A 22 -8.91 -2.87 2.55
N CYS A 23 -8.59 -4.08 2.15
CA CYS A 23 -7.72 -4.36 1.01
C CYS A 23 -8.45 -4.41 -0.32
N LYS A 24 -9.79 -4.41 -0.30
CA LYS A 24 -10.60 -4.60 -1.50
C LYS A 24 -10.46 -3.47 -2.51
N CYS A 25 -10.45 -3.85 -3.79
CA CYS A 25 -10.68 -2.90 -4.87
C CYS A 25 -12.10 -2.34 -4.73
N SER A 26 -12.23 -1.02 -4.75
CA SER A 26 -13.53 -0.35 -4.53
C SER A 26 -14.53 -0.58 -5.65
N CYS A 27 -14.08 -0.95 -6.87
CA CYS A 27 -15.01 -1.17 -7.98
C CYS A 27 -15.56 -2.60 -8.07
N CYS A 28 -14.78 -3.61 -7.70
CA CYS A 28 -15.15 -5.01 -7.92
C CYS A 28 -15.09 -5.89 -6.66
N GLY A 29 -14.55 -5.36 -5.56
CA GLY A 29 -14.42 -6.10 -4.31
C GLY A 29 -13.33 -7.17 -4.30
N LEU A 30 -12.53 -7.29 -5.36
CA LEU A 30 -11.43 -8.24 -5.39
C LEU A 30 -10.28 -7.81 -4.49
N VAL A 31 -9.57 -8.78 -3.95
CA VAL A 31 -8.35 -8.58 -3.17
C VAL A 31 -7.22 -9.37 -3.82
N ASP A 32 -6.06 -8.74 -3.93
CA ASP A 32 -4.84 -9.40 -4.39
C ASP A 32 -3.65 -8.62 -3.81
N VAL A 33 -3.32 -8.90 -2.55
CA VAL A 33 -2.33 -8.11 -1.81
C VAL A 33 -1.23 -9.00 -1.24
N SER A 34 -0.02 -8.44 -1.19
CA SER A 34 1.16 -9.13 -0.69
C SER A 34 1.12 -9.26 0.83
N SER A 35 1.40 -10.46 1.34
CA SER A 35 1.55 -10.70 2.77
C SER A 35 2.73 -9.92 3.36
N ASP A 36 3.79 -9.70 2.59
CA ASP A 36 4.95 -8.93 3.06
C ASP A 36 4.58 -7.47 3.33
N LEU A 37 3.71 -6.90 2.48
CA LEU A 37 3.23 -5.53 2.71
C LEU A 37 2.34 -5.47 3.96
N LEU A 38 1.49 -6.46 4.19
CA LEU A 38 0.68 -6.54 5.41
C LEU A 38 1.53 -6.67 6.66
N ASP A 39 2.60 -7.45 6.60
CA ASP A 39 3.56 -7.58 7.70
C ASP A 39 4.21 -6.24 8.02
N LEU A 40 4.63 -5.50 7.00
CA LEU A 40 5.22 -4.17 7.17
C LEU A 40 4.23 -3.18 7.76
N LEU A 41 2.98 -3.20 7.28
CA LEU A 41 1.93 -2.32 7.80
C LEU A 41 1.62 -2.60 9.27
N GLN A 42 1.54 -3.88 9.66
CA GLN A 42 1.27 -4.24 11.05
C GLN A 42 2.42 -3.84 11.96
N GLU A 43 3.66 -4.04 11.54
CA GLU A 43 4.84 -3.58 12.26
C GLU A 43 4.82 -2.06 12.46
N ALA A 44 4.54 -1.32 11.40
CA ALA A 44 4.41 0.13 11.45
C ALA A 44 3.29 0.56 12.41
N ARG A 45 2.14 -0.11 12.36
CA ARG A 45 0.99 0.16 13.22
C ARG A 45 1.35 -0.01 14.70
N ASN A 46 2.13 -1.02 15.02
CA ASN A 46 2.56 -1.30 16.39
C ASN A 46 3.47 -0.20 16.95
N ILE A 47 4.23 0.46 16.08
CA ILE A 47 5.21 1.49 16.48
C ILE A 47 4.59 2.90 16.40
N LEU A 48 3.85 3.19 15.33
CA LEU A 48 3.37 4.55 15.04
C LEU A 48 1.97 4.85 15.56
N GLY A 49 1.20 3.82 15.93
CA GLY A 49 -0.21 3.98 16.25
C GLY A 49 -1.10 3.81 15.02
N PRO A 50 -2.38 4.24 15.11
CA PRO A 50 -3.35 3.99 14.04
C PRO A 50 -2.91 4.47 12.67
N LEU A 51 -3.12 3.62 11.66
CA LEU A 51 -2.88 3.93 10.25
C LEU A 51 -4.21 3.78 9.51
N GLN A 52 -4.62 4.83 8.80
CA GLN A 52 -5.82 4.81 7.99
C GLN A 52 -5.44 4.58 6.53
N LEU A 53 -5.83 3.45 5.98
CA LEU A 53 -5.57 3.10 4.60
C LEU A 53 -6.65 3.73 3.72
N THR A 54 -6.26 4.47 2.68
CA THR A 54 -7.19 5.14 1.78
C THR A 54 -7.30 4.45 0.42
N SER A 55 -6.29 3.71 0.01
CA SER A 55 -6.31 2.90 -1.21
C SER A 55 -5.32 1.77 -1.06
N PHE A 56 -5.71 0.56 -1.43
CA PHE A 56 -4.85 -0.61 -1.37
C PHE A 56 -4.82 -1.28 -2.74
N TYR A 57 -5.49 -2.41 -2.91
CA TYR A 57 -5.54 -3.04 -4.22
C TYR A 57 -6.51 -2.32 -5.15
N ARG A 58 -6.09 -2.15 -6.41
CA ARG A 58 -6.95 -1.74 -7.52
C ARG A 58 -6.83 -2.75 -8.64
N CYS A 59 -7.95 -3.27 -9.12
CA CYS A 59 -7.94 -4.07 -10.33
C CYS A 59 -7.48 -3.19 -11.52
N PRO A 60 -6.94 -3.80 -12.59
CA PRO A 60 -6.46 -3.01 -13.73
C PRO A 60 -7.49 -2.03 -14.29
N SER A 61 -8.75 -2.45 -14.46
CA SER A 61 -9.82 -1.57 -14.97
C SER A 61 -10.07 -0.37 -14.06
N HIS A 62 -10.12 -0.58 -12.74
CA HIS A 62 -10.34 0.53 -11.81
C HIS A 62 -9.16 1.49 -11.81
N ASN A 63 -7.94 0.96 -11.82
CA ASN A 63 -6.74 1.79 -11.88
C ASN A 63 -6.70 2.63 -13.16
N ASP A 64 -7.09 2.05 -14.29
CA ASP A 64 -7.14 2.77 -15.56
C ASP A 64 -8.11 3.96 -15.50
N SER A 65 -9.23 3.82 -14.78
CA SER A 65 -10.24 4.88 -14.66
C SER A 65 -9.87 6.01 -13.70
N VAL A 66 -9.01 5.77 -12.69
CA VAL A 66 -8.72 6.74 -11.62
C VAL A 66 -7.26 7.21 -11.56
N SER A 67 -6.38 6.63 -12.35
CA SER A 67 -4.95 6.94 -12.31
C SER A 67 -4.37 7.05 -13.69
N SER A 68 -3.38 7.93 -13.88
CA SER A 68 -2.61 8.05 -15.11
C SER A 68 -1.70 6.85 -15.38
N THR A 69 -1.51 5.95 -14.41
CA THR A 69 -0.69 4.75 -14.57
C THR A 69 -1.37 3.63 -15.37
N GLY A 70 -2.67 3.76 -15.64
CA GLY A 70 -3.39 2.85 -16.53
C GLY A 70 -3.66 1.47 -15.96
N LEU A 71 -3.55 0.45 -16.82
CA LEU A 71 -3.91 -0.94 -16.47
C LEU A 71 -2.87 -1.66 -15.63
N SER A 72 -1.67 -1.11 -15.45
CA SER A 72 -0.55 -1.80 -14.80
C SER A 72 0.20 -0.92 -13.79
N GLY A 73 -0.50 0.01 -13.15
CA GLY A 73 0.10 0.89 -12.13
C GLY A 73 0.45 0.18 -10.83
N PRO A 74 1.13 0.87 -9.89
CA PRO A 74 1.58 0.28 -8.63
C PRO A 74 0.50 -0.43 -7.83
N HIS A 75 -0.70 0.15 -7.72
CA HIS A 75 -1.79 -0.45 -6.94
C HIS A 75 -2.32 -1.76 -7.54
N THR A 76 -2.06 -2.03 -8.81
CA THR A 76 -2.47 -3.29 -9.44
C THR A 76 -1.56 -4.45 -9.08
N THR A 77 -0.41 -4.18 -8.49
CA THR A 77 0.58 -5.22 -8.12
C THR A 77 0.25 -5.93 -6.80
N GLY A 78 -0.64 -5.35 -5.98
CA GLY A 78 -0.88 -5.83 -4.63
C GLY A 78 0.23 -5.50 -3.63
N LYS A 79 1.22 -4.71 -4.04
CA LYS A 79 2.38 -4.34 -3.22
C LYS A 79 2.40 -2.86 -2.85
N SER A 80 1.30 -2.16 -3.05
CA SER A 80 1.19 -0.72 -2.84
C SER A 80 0.01 -0.37 -1.96
N VAL A 81 0.16 0.67 -1.14
CA VAL A 81 -0.93 1.19 -0.31
C VAL A 81 -0.74 2.68 -0.10
N ASP A 82 -1.85 3.41 -0.02
CA ASP A 82 -1.87 4.81 0.37
C ASP A 82 -2.36 4.94 1.81
N ILE A 83 -1.66 5.75 2.59
CA ILE A 83 -1.94 5.97 4.02
C ILE A 83 -2.30 7.45 4.22
N HIS A 84 -3.45 7.70 4.85
CA HIS A 84 -3.90 9.05 5.15
C HIS A 84 -2.91 9.81 6.05
N VAL A 85 -2.68 11.07 5.74
CA VAL A 85 -1.83 11.99 6.52
C VAL A 85 -2.72 13.02 7.22
N SER A 86 -2.69 13.03 8.55
CA SER A 86 -3.54 13.91 9.36
C SER A 86 -3.00 15.35 9.43
N ASN A 87 -1.67 15.50 9.46
CA ASN A 87 -0.99 16.79 9.54
C ASN A 87 0.49 16.62 9.18
N SER A 88 1.25 17.71 9.21
CA SER A 88 2.66 17.67 8.81
C SER A 88 3.55 16.87 9.76
N GLN A 89 3.23 16.84 11.04
CA GLN A 89 3.96 16.03 12.02
C GLN A 89 3.71 14.54 11.78
N HIS A 90 2.48 14.17 11.49
CA HIS A 90 2.11 12.80 11.14
C HIS A 90 2.83 12.36 9.86
N ARG A 91 2.87 13.24 8.84
CA ARG A 91 3.62 12.98 7.60
C ARG A 91 5.09 12.67 7.90
N LYS A 92 5.71 13.47 8.75
CA LYS A 92 7.13 13.30 9.11
C LYS A 92 7.36 11.92 9.76
N LYS A 93 6.49 11.53 10.69
CA LYS A 93 6.58 10.22 11.35
C LYS A 93 6.48 9.07 10.35
N LEU A 94 5.53 9.16 9.42
CA LEU A 94 5.34 8.12 8.39
C LEU A 94 6.55 8.04 7.47
N ILE A 95 7.05 9.18 7.00
CA ILE A 95 8.22 9.21 6.11
C ILE A 95 9.46 8.67 6.83
N ASP A 96 9.69 9.08 8.07
CA ASP A 96 10.84 8.61 8.85
C ASP A 96 10.82 7.08 9.04
N TYR A 97 9.64 6.52 9.24
CA TYR A 97 9.52 5.08 9.43
C TYR A 97 9.71 4.32 8.11
N PHE A 98 9.02 4.74 7.06
CA PHE A 98 8.95 3.97 5.82
C PHE A 98 10.11 4.20 4.87
N SER A 99 10.80 5.36 4.92
CA SER A 99 11.77 5.74 3.89
C SER A 99 12.86 4.70 3.62
N ASN A 100 13.30 3.97 4.65
CA ASN A 100 14.34 2.94 4.52
C ASN A 100 13.78 1.52 4.36
N LYS A 101 12.46 1.35 4.38
CA LYS A 101 11.81 0.04 4.39
C LYS A 101 11.04 -0.25 3.12
N VAL A 102 10.85 0.76 2.27
CA VAL A 102 10.07 0.63 1.04
C VAL A 102 10.92 0.97 -0.17
N THR A 103 10.50 0.51 -1.33
CA THR A 103 11.15 0.81 -2.61
C THR A 103 10.49 1.99 -3.33
N GLY A 104 9.20 2.22 -3.08
CA GLY A 104 8.46 3.34 -3.63
C GLY A 104 7.88 4.20 -2.53
N LEU A 105 8.11 5.52 -2.59
CA LEU A 105 7.57 6.48 -1.64
C LEU A 105 7.06 7.69 -2.41
N GLY A 106 5.74 7.89 -2.39
CA GLY A 106 5.11 9.04 -2.98
C GLY A 106 4.55 9.96 -1.90
N ILE A 107 4.79 11.26 -2.02
CA ILE A 107 4.37 12.24 -1.00
C ILE A 107 3.32 13.14 -1.61
N ALA A 108 2.10 13.06 -1.07
CA ALA A 108 0.98 13.91 -1.45
C ALA A 108 0.55 14.77 -0.27
N LYS A 109 -0.34 15.71 -0.54
CA LYS A 109 -0.83 16.66 0.47
C LYS A 109 -1.60 15.97 1.60
N THR A 110 -2.38 14.94 1.28
CA THR A 110 -3.29 14.29 2.24
C THR A 110 -2.98 12.81 2.48
N PHE A 111 -2.00 12.26 1.79
CA PHE A 111 -1.61 10.86 1.94
C PHE A 111 -0.14 10.67 1.57
N ILE A 112 0.39 9.52 1.95
CA ILE A 112 1.64 9.01 1.37
C ILE A 112 1.34 7.69 0.68
N HIS A 113 2.02 7.46 -0.43
CA HIS A 113 2.04 6.17 -1.12
C HIS A 113 3.29 5.43 -0.70
N ILE A 114 3.15 4.17 -0.31
CA ILE A 114 4.29 3.28 -0.08
C ILE A 114 4.13 2.01 -0.88
N ASP A 115 5.22 1.49 -1.40
CA ASP A 115 5.21 0.19 -2.05
C ASP A 115 6.52 -0.56 -1.86
N ILE A 116 6.45 -1.88 -2.04
CA ILE A 116 7.59 -2.79 -1.94
C ILE A 116 7.86 -3.48 -3.28
N ILE A 117 7.55 -2.79 -4.36
CA ILE A 117 7.74 -3.29 -5.72
C ILE A 117 9.22 -3.40 -6.01
N SER A 118 9.64 -4.55 -6.58
CA SER A 118 11.05 -4.75 -6.92
C SER A 118 11.45 -3.99 -8.19
N PRO A 119 12.74 -3.68 -8.38
CA PRO A 119 13.23 -3.10 -9.63
C PRO A 119 12.98 -3.98 -10.85
N GLU A 120 12.83 -5.30 -10.65
CA GLU A 120 12.53 -6.26 -11.70
C GLU A 120 11.10 -6.11 -12.22
N ASP A 121 10.17 -5.75 -11.33
CA ASP A 121 8.76 -5.58 -11.67
C ASP A 121 8.45 -4.17 -12.14
N LEU A 122 9.23 -3.17 -11.70
CA LEU A 122 9.05 -1.79 -12.08
C LEU A 122 10.42 -1.12 -12.13
N THR A 123 10.90 -0.79 -13.33
CA THR A 123 12.28 -0.39 -13.56
C THR A 123 12.73 0.86 -12.81
N HIS A 124 11.80 1.76 -12.45
CA HIS A 124 12.12 2.97 -11.70
C HIS A 124 11.86 2.79 -10.19
N ARG A 125 12.31 1.66 -9.65
CA ARG A 125 12.41 1.43 -8.20
C ARG A 125 13.87 1.13 -7.84
N PRO A 126 14.39 1.63 -6.70
CA PRO A 126 13.72 2.50 -5.74
C PRO A 126 13.50 3.93 -6.28
N ASN A 127 12.45 4.59 -5.78
CA ASN A 127 12.10 5.94 -6.19
C ASN A 127 11.31 6.67 -5.10
N CYS A 128 11.44 7.99 -5.07
CA CYS A 128 10.61 8.87 -4.23
C CYS A 128 10.13 10.04 -5.09
N TRP A 129 8.84 10.34 -5.01
CA TRP A 129 8.24 11.39 -5.84
C TRP A 129 7.23 12.23 -5.08
N LEU A 130 6.92 13.38 -5.63
CA LEU A 130 5.87 14.27 -5.15
C LEU A 130 4.66 14.19 -6.09
N TYR A 131 3.50 14.27 -5.52
CA TYR A 131 2.27 14.41 -6.30
C TYR A 131 1.98 15.86 -6.64
#